data_92d1d96c03164d122bc2c90dc4e7a14a
#
_entry.id   92d1d96c03164d122bc2c90dc4e7a14a
#
_cell.length_a   1.000
_cell.length_b   1.000
_cell.length_c   1.000
_cell.angle_alpha   90.00
_cell.angle_beta   90.00
_cell.angle_gamma   90.00
#
_symmetry.space_group_name_H-M   'P 1'
#
loop_
_entity.id
_entity.type
_entity.pdbx_description
1 polymer ?
#
loop_
_entity_poly.entity_id
_entity_poly.type
_entity_poly.pdbx_seq_one_letter_code
_entity_poly.pdbx_strand_id
1 'polypeptide(L)'
;MRHPVAALALSTILGLTVAAPAWSQDPDTVLVNGKILTADAQFSAREALAVRDGKIVASGRGADITKLAGPKTRTIDLQGRTVIPGLIDSHLHATRAALSFSTEVNWIGASSLSEGLSRLHAASLKAKPGAWLMVVTP
;
A
#
# COMPACT_ATOMS: atom_id res chain seq x y z
N MET A 1 33.52 -46.00 67.96
CA MET A 1 33.63 -45.96 66.51
C MET A 1 32.79 -44.79 66.02
N ARG A 2 33.39 -43.73 65.50
CA ARG A 2 32.73 -42.50 65.06
C ARG A 2 32.82 -42.45 63.55
N HIS A 3 31.67 -42.46 62.87
CA HIS A 3 31.58 -42.32 61.45
C HIS A 3 31.52 -40.81 61.09
N PRO A 4 32.28 -40.33 60.11
CA PRO A 4 32.16 -38.95 59.65
C PRO A 4 31.03 -38.83 58.66
N VAL A 5 30.17 -37.84 58.86
CA VAL A 5 29.08 -37.48 57.95
C VAL A 5 29.71 -36.57 56.88
N ALA A 6 29.74 -37.02 55.62
CA ALA A 6 30.14 -36.21 54.48
C ALA A 6 29.01 -35.23 54.13
N ALA A 7 29.30 -33.94 54.23
CA ALA A 7 28.40 -32.87 53.76
C ALA A 7 28.56 -32.69 52.25
N LEU A 8 27.49 -32.99 51.50
CA LEU A 8 27.41 -32.69 50.06
C LEU A 8 27.05 -31.22 49.90
N ALA A 9 28.00 -30.43 49.41
CA ALA A 9 27.74 -29.04 49.00
C ALA A 9 27.08 -29.02 47.62
N LEU A 10 25.79 -28.64 47.56
CA LEU A 10 25.04 -28.47 46.33
C LEU A 10 25.31 -27.05 45.78
N SER A 11 26.19 -26.94 44.79
CA SER A 11 26.49 -25.68 44.09
C SER A 11 25.37 -25.38 43.08
N THR A 12 24.47 -24.47 43.42
CA THR A 12 23.51 -23.88 42.50
C THR A 12 24.20 -22.88 41.58
N ILE A 13 24.44 -23.28 40.33
CA ILE A 13 24.86 -22.36 39.25
C ILE A 13 23.65 -21.58 38.81
N LEU A 14 23.56 -20.33 39.25
CA LEU A 14 22.58 -19.35 38.78
C LEU A 14 22.97 -18.93 37.38
N GLY A 15 22.34 -19.54 36.36
CA GLY A 15 22.54 -19.20 34.94
C GLY A 15 21.99 -17.79 34.67
N LEU A 16 22.88 -16.83 34.53
CA LEU A 16 22.56 -15.48 34.05
C LEU A 16 22.25 -15.58 32.56
N THR A 17 20.98 -15.66 32.20
CA THR A 17 20.57 -15.51 30.79
C THR A 17 20.73 -14.05 30.40
N VAL A 18 21.84 -13.72 29.76
CA VAL A 18 22.00 -12.43 29.07
C VAL A 18 21.03 -12.44 27.90
N ALA A 19 19.88 -11.74 28.04
CA ALA A 19 19.01 -11.46 26.95
C ALA A 19 19.81 -10.63 25.91
N ALA A 20 20.09 -11.23 24.75
CA ALA A 20 20.68 -10.50 23.64
C ALA A 20 19.75 -9.32 23.31
N PRO A 21 20.30 -8.10 23.11
CA PRO A 21 19.46 -6.98 22.68
C PRO A 21 18.77 -7.38 21.39
N ALA A 22 17.43 -7.39 21.39
CA ALA A 22 16.67 -7.45 20.16
C ALA A 22 17.07 -6.20 19.36
N TRP A 23 17.89 -6.38 18.34
CA TRP A 23 18.27 -5.31 17.42
C TRP A 23 16.99 -4.89 16.71
N SER A 24 16.31 -3.91 17.30
CA SER A 24 15.25 -3.19 16.61
C SER A 24 15.94 -2.45 15.48
N GLN A 25 15.85 -3.03 14.29
CA GLN A 25 16.37 -2.35 13.10
C GLN A 25 15.44 -1.17 12.83
N ASP A 26 16.04 0.03 12.78
CA ASP A 26 15.30 1.24 12.44
C ASP A 26 14.63 1.10 11.07
N PRO A 27 13.48 1.70 10.84
CA PRO A 27 12.87 1.73 9.52
C PRO A 27 13.73 2.53 8.54
N ASP A 28 13.70 2.15 7.26
CA ASP A 28 14.38 2.91 6.20
C ASP A 28 13.70 4.26 5.96
N THR A 29 12.36 4.26 6.07
CA THR A 29 11.55 5.44 5.81
C THR A 29 10.36 5.48 6.76
N VAL A 30 10.06 6.68 7.26
CA VAL A 30 8.79 6.99 7.93
C VAL A 30 8.04 8.07 7.15
N LEU A 31 6.74 7.89 6.99
CA LEU A 31 5.83 8.88 6.45
C LEU A 31 5.02 9.45 7.61
N VAL A 32 4.96 10.78 7.75
CA VAL A 32 4.31 11.47 8.87
C VAL A 32 3.38 12.57 8.37
N ASN A 33 2.53 13.10 9.26
CA ASN A 33 1.59 14.19 8.94
C ASN A 33 0.68 13.90 7.75
N GLY A 34 0.14 12.69 7.65
CA GLY A 34 -0.75 12.30 6.57
C GLY A 34 -2.05 11.68 7.03
N LYS A 35 -2.86 11.29 6.05
CA LYS A 35 -4.03 10.45 6.23
C LYS A 35 -3.79 9.13 5.52
N ILE A 36 -3.37 8.11 6.26
CA ILE A 36 -3.05 6.79 5.73
C ILE A 36 -4.31 5.91 5.80
N LEU A 37 -4.89 5.56 4.67
CA LEU A 37 -6.01 4.63 4.60
C LEU A 37 -5.46 3.21 4.47
N THR A 38 -5.64 2.39 5.51
CA THR A 38 -5.00 1.07 5.59
C THR A 38 -5.68 0.02 4.72
N ALA A 39 -6.92 0.28 4.27
CA ALA A 39 -7.78 -0.69 3.56
C ALA A 39 -7.92 -2.03 4.29
N ASP A 40 -7.78 -2.02 5.64
CA ASP A 40 -8.13 -3.15 6.49
C ASP A 40 -9.64 -3.32 6.56
N ALA A 41 -10.11 -4.41 7.20
CA ALA A 41 -11.54 -4.71 7.33
C ALA A 41 -12.36 -3.60 8.02
N GLN A 42 -11.71 -2.74 8.81
CA GLN A 42 -12.32 -1.61 9.50
C GLN A 42 -12.15 -0.29 8.74
N PHE A 43 -11.50 -0.28 7.58
CA PHE A 43 -11.14 0.94 6.82
C PHE A 43 -10.46 1.99 7.70
N SER A 44 -9.53 1.54 8.52
CA SER A 44 -8.84 2.39 9.49
C SER A 44 -8.06 3.51 8.81
N ALA A 45 -8.06 4.69 9.44
CA ALA A 45 -7.18 5.79 9.08
C ALA A 45 -6.07 5.94 10.11
N ARG A 46 -4.83 6.15 9.67
CA ARG A 46 -3.64 6.37 10.49
C ARG A 46 -2.98 7.68 10.08
N GLU A 47 -2.12 8.23 10.95
CA GLU A 47 -1.44 9.52 10.70
C GLU A 47 -0.05 9.32 10.07
N ALA A 48 0.55 8.15 10.30
CA ALA A 48 1.91 7.84 9.89
C ALA A 48 2.11 6.35 9.65
N LEU A 49 3.15 6.01 8.90
CA LEU A 49 3.62 4.63 8.71
C LEU A 49 5.14 4.56 8.63
N ALA A 50 5.69 3.39 8.99
CA ALA A 50 7.10 3.07 8.89
C ALA A 50 7.30 1.92 7.90
N VAL A 51 8.33 2.05 7.05
CA VAL A 51 8.72 1.08 6.03
C VAL A 51 10.14 0.62 6.29
N ARG A 52 10.39 -0.68 6.16
CA ARG A 52 11.71 -1.30 6.19
C ARG A 52 11.76 -2.45 5.20
N ASP A 53 12.84 -2.52 4.42
CA ASP A 53 13.06 -3.55 3.40
C ASP A 53 11.85 -3.68 2.43
N GLY A 54 11.26 -2.53 2.04
CA GLY A 54 10.10 -2.48 1.17
C GLY A 54 8.77 -2.94 1.79
N LYS A 55 8.73 -3.20 3.11
CA LYS A 55 7.55 -3.66 3.83
C LYS A 55 7.10 -2.63 4.86
N ILE A 56 5.79 -2.48 5.02
CA ILE A 56 5.22 -1.68 6.11
C ILE A 56 5.43 -2.47 7.41
N VAL A 57 6.18 -1.91 8.35
CA VAL A 57 6.50 -2.53 9.64
C VAL A 57 5.69 -1.95 10.80
N ALA A 58 5.16 -0.74 10.64
CA ALA A 58 4.26 -0.13 11.62
C ALA A 58 3.36 0.93 10.96
N SER A 59 2.18 1.15 11.51
CA SER A 59 1.31 2.29 11.20
C SER A 59 0.59 2.73 12.46
N GLY A 60 0.30 4.04 12.60
CA GLY A 60 -0.31 4.55 13.82
C GLY A 60 -0.34 6.06 13.88
N ARG A 61 -0.31 6.58 15.13
CA ARG A 61 -0.21 8.02 15.38
C ARG A 61 1.18 8.53 14.99
N GLY A 62 1.24 9.76 14.50
CA GLY A 62 2.49 10.38 14.07
C GLY A 62 3.58 10.34 15.13
N ALA A 63 3.24 10.69 16.37
CA ALA A 63 4.17 10.69 17.49
C ALA A 63 4.77 9.31 17.81
N ASP A 64 4.00 8.23 17.63
CA ASP A 64 4.47 6.88 17.94
C ASP A 64 5.39 6.35 16.82
N ILE A 65 5.04 6.61 15.57
CA ILE A 65 5.85 6.19 14.41
C ILE A 65 7.17 6.98 14.33
N THR A 66 7.15 8.27 14.64
CA THR A 66 8.37 9.09 14.64
C THR A 66 9.42 8.58 15.65
N LYS A 67 9.02 7.99 16.76
CA LYS A 67 9.94 7.40 17.75
C LYS A 67 10.69 6.18 17.22
N LEU A 68 10.23 5.55 16.16
CA LEU A 68 10.89 4.40 15.53
C LEU A 68 12.04 4.83 14.62
N ALA A 69 12.09 6.11 14.24
CA ALA A 69 13.10 6.63 13.33
C ALA A 69 14.47 6.67 14.00
N GLY A 70 15.46 6.07 13.34
CA GLY A 70 16.87 6.14 13.72
C GLY A 70 17.65 7.18 12.90
N PRO A 71 18.97 7.29 13.14
CA PRO A 71 19.81 8.30 12.49
C PRO A 71 19.86 8.23 10.96
N LYS A 72 19.58 7.05 10.40
CA LYS A 72 19.59 6.80 8.95
C LYS A 72 18.18 6.76 8.33
N THR A 73 17.13 6.89 9.14
CA THR A 73 15.75 6.83 8.67
C THR A 73 15.40 8.09 7.88
N ARG A 74 14.91 7.91 6.67
CA ARG A 74 14.35 9.00 5.86
C ARG A 74 12.96 9.36 6.37
N THR A 75 12.74 10.61 6.73
CA THR A 75 11.41 11.13 7.10
C THR A 75 10.78 11.87 5.92
N ILE A 76 9.55 11.50 5.58
CA ILE A 76 8.75 12.15 4.53
C ILE A 76 7.55 12.80 5.20
N ASP A 77 7.47 14.13 5.16
CA ASP A 77 6.29 14.88 5.59
C ASP A 77 5.23 14.86 4.49
N LEU A 78 4.09 14.28 4.76
CA LEU A 78 2.98 14.17 3.83
C LEU A 78 2.16 15.46 3.71
N GLN A 79 2.33 16.42 4.63
CA GLN A 79 1.62 17.70 4.58
C GLN A 79 0.09 17.54 4.48
N GLY A 80 -0.47 16.61 5.21
CA GLY A 80 -1.90 16.30 5.20
C GLY A 80 -2.40 15.46 4.01
N ARG A 81 -1.51 15.06 3.08
CA ARG A 81 -1.89 14.26 1.92
C ARG A 81 -2.37 12.87 2.33
N THR A 82 -3.28 12.33 1.52
CA THR A 82 -3.78 10.98 1.71
C THR A 82 -2.84 9.97 1.05
N VAL A 83 -2.55 8.88 1.76
CA VAL A 83 -1.85 7.70 1.26
C VAL A 83 -2.84 6.54 1.23
N ILE A 84 -2.88 5.84 0.11
CA ILE A 84 -3.68 4.64 -0.10
C ILE A 84 -2.78 3.50 -0.57
N PRO A 85 -3.19 2.23 -0.41
CA PRO A 85 -2.54 1.12 -1.09
C PRO A 85 -2.53 1.32 -2.60
N GLY A 86 -1.51 0.78 -3.28
CA GLY A 86 -1.48 0.77 -4.74
C GLY A 86 -2.73 0.08 -5.30
N LEU A 87 -3.24 0.61 -6.39
CA LEU A 87 -4.41 0.02 -7.05
C LEU A 87 -4.00 -1.31 -7.70
N ILE A 88 -4.75 -2.37 -7.40
CA ILE A 88 -4.58 -3.69 -7.99
C ILE A 88 -5.90 -4.05 -8.68
N ASP A 89 -5.85 -4.19 -10.00
CA ASP A 89 -7.00 -4.63 -10.79
C ASP A 89 -6.72 -6.05 -11.30
N SER A 90 -7.60 -6.97 -10.96
CA SER A 90 -7.48 -8.38 -11.39
C SER A 90 -8.02 -8.63 -12.79
N HIS A 91 -8.74 -7.67 -13.37
CA HIS A 91 -9.32 -7.77 -14.72
C HIS A 91 -9.30 -6.40 -15.41
N LEU A 92 -8.23 -6.10 -16.12
CA LEU A 92 -8.01 -4.81 -16.76
C LEU A 92 -7.69 -4.96 -18.25
N HIS A 93 -8.43 -4.23 -19.08
CA HIS A 93 -8.19 -4.11 -20.53
C HIS A 93 -7.37 -2.85 -20.88
N ALA A 94 -6.44 -2.42 -20.04
CA ALA A 94 -5.71 -1.16 -20.19
C ALA A 94 -5.02 -1.02 -21.55
N THR A 95 -4.33 -2.07 -22.00
CA THR A 95 -3.61 -2.05 -23.28
C THR A 95 -4.58 -1.87 -24.46
N ARG A 96 -5.69 -2.61 -24.47
CA ARG A 96 -6.71 -2.48 -25.50
C ARG A 96 -7.37 -1.11 -25.48
N ALA A 97 -7.78 -0.64 -24.30
CA ALA A 97 -8.40 0.66 -24.14
C ALA A 97 -7.46 1.79 -24.59
N ALA A 98 -6.17 1.72 -24.26
CA ALA A 98 -5.19 2.72 -24.66
C ALA A 98 -4.98 2.77 -26.19
N LEU A 99 -5.03 1.61 -26.85
CA LEU A 99 -4.83 1.52 -28.31
C LEU A 99 -6.03 2.01 -29.10
N SER A 100 -7.24 1.80 -28.63
CA SER A 100 -8.46 2.02 -29.40
C SER A 100 -9.28 3.22 -28.94
N PHE A 101 -9.12 3.70 -27.73
CA PHE A 101 -9.91 4.77 -27.12
C PHE A 101 -9.99 6.05 -27.99
N SER A 102 -8.91 6.41 -28.65
CA SER A 102 -8.84 7.61 -29.51
C SER A 102 -9.42 7.41 -30.92
N THR A 103 -9.64 6.16 -31.33
CA THR A 103 -10.07 5.80 -32.69
C THR A 103 -11.48 5.24 -32.72
N GLU A 104 -12.06 4.89 -31.59
CA GLU A 104 -13.40 4.34 -31.44
C GLU A 104 -14.41 5.41 -31.03
N VAL A 105 -15.66 5.22 -31.44
CA VAL A 105 -16.79 6.04 -30.97
C VAL A 105 -17.20 5.54 -29.58
N ASN A 106 -16.88 6.31 -28.58
CA ASN A 106 -17.05 5.90 -27.20
C ASN A 106 -18.47 6.21 -26.68
N TRP A 107 -19.22 5.16 -26.30
CA TRP A 107 -20.55 5.26 -25.71
C TRP A 107 -20.52 5.17 -24.18
N ILE A 108 -19.36 4.97 -23.56
CA ILE A 108 -19.25 4.94 -22.09
C ILE A 108 -19.77 6.26 -21.53
N GLY A 109 -20.71 6.17 -20.58
CA GLY A 109 -21.38 7.34 -19.98
C GLY A 109 -22.46 7.96 -20.86
N ALA A 110 -22.83 7.37 -22.01
CA ALA A 110 -24.02 7.81 -22.72
C ALA A 110 -25.28 7.47 -21.90
N SER A 111 -26.12 8.48 -21.65
CA SER A 111 -27.32 8.38 -20.81
C SER A 111 -28.51 7.75 -21.51
N SER A 112 -28.44 7.62 -22.84
CA SER A 112 -29.51 7.08 -23.68
C SER A 112 -28.98 6.57 -25.02
N LEU A 113 -29.76 5.72 -25.67
CA LEU A 113 -29.50 5.28 -27.05
C LEU A 113 -29.43 6.48 -28.02
N SER A 114 -30.27 7.48 -27.85
CA SER A 114 -30.25 8.69 -28.66
C SER A 114 -28.94 9.44 -28.57
N GLU A 115 -28.37 9.53 -27.37
CA GLU A 115 -27.06 10.14 -27.18
C GLU A 115 -25.95 9.32 -27.84
N GLY A 116 -25.95 7.99 -27.67
CA GLY A 116 -25.00 7.10 -28.34
C GLY A 116 -25.05 7.25 -29.85
N LEU A 117 -26.26 7.25 -30.46
CA LEU A 117 -26.47 7.46 -31.90
C LEU A 117 -26.02 8.84 -32.35
N SER A 118 -26.21 9.88 -31.55
CA SER A 118 -25.72 11.23 -31.86
C SER A 118 -24.18 11.28 -31.91
N ARG A 119 -23.51 10.59 -30.99
CA ARG A 119 -22.05 10.47 -31.01
C ARG A 119 -21.56 9.73 -32.25
N LEU A 120 -22.23 8.64 -32.65
CA LEU A 120 -21.90 7.89 -33.84
C LEU A 120 -22.11 8.75 -35.10
N HIS A 121 -23.21 9.48 -35.18
CA HIS A 121 -23.50 10.39 -36.30
C HIS A 121 -22.41 11.48 -36.40
N ALA A 122 -22.03 12.11 -35.28
CA ALA A 122 -20.98 13.11 -35.28
C ALA A 122 -19.61 12.54 -35.74
N ALA A 123 -19.32 11.28 -35.41
CA ALA A 123 -18.13 10.60 -35.89
C ALA A 123 -18.19 10.28 -37.39
N SER A 124 -19.38 9.88 -37.91
CA SER A 124 -19.55 9.57 -39.32
C SER A 124 -19.31 10.78 -40.24
N LEU A 125 -19.70 11.96 -39.79
CA LEU A 125 -19.46 13.22 -40.53
C LEU A 125 -17.96 13.56 -40.67
N LYS A 126 -17.12 13.02 -39.81
CA LYS A 126 -15.63 13.26 -39.80
C LYS A 126 -14.89 12.11 -40.48
N ALA A 127 -15.52 11.00 -40.69
CA ALA A 127 -14.90 9.81 -41.26
C ALA A 127 -14.71 9.96 -42.81
N LYS A 128 -13.66 9.33 -43.32
CA LYS A 128 -13.46 9.24 -44.77
C LYS A 128 -14.52 8.30 -45.38
N PRO A 129 -14.99 8.55 -46.61
CA PRO A 129 -15.90 7.63 -47.30
C PRO A 129 -15.32 6.20 -47.31
N GLY A 130 -16.16 5.22 -46.94
CA GLY A 130 -15.75 3.81 -46.84
C GLY A 130 -14.98 3.42 -45.58
N ALA A 131 -14.74 4.33 -44.65
CA ALA A 131 -14.12 4.00 -43.36
C ALA A 131 -15.07 3.25 -42.44
N TRP A 132 -14.53 2.28 -41.71
CA TRP A 132 -15.23 1.61 -40.60
C TRP A 132 -15.23 2.50 -39.36
N LEU A 133 -16.36 2.55 -38.67
CA LEU A 133 -16.51 3.16 -37.38
C LEU A 133 -16.72 2.04 -36.35
N MET A 134 -15.82 1.94 -35.39
CA MET A 134 -15.95 1.02 -34.27
C MET A 134 -16.57 1.73 -33.10
N VAL A 135 -17.52 1.07 -32.43
CA VAL A 135 -18.23 1.61 -31.27
C VAL A 135 -17.81 0.79 -30.06
N VAL A 136 -17.43 1.48 -28.99
CA VAL A 136 -17.21 0.89 -27.66
C VAL A 136 -18.43 1.16 -26.78
N THR A 137 -19.05 0.09 -26.31
CA THR A 137 -20.13 0.14 -25.33
C THR A 137 -19.61 -0.31 -23.94
N PRO A 138 -20.30 0.08 -22.86
CA PRO A 138 -20.00 -0.42 -21.51
C PRO A 138 -20.06 -1.94 -21.42
#